data_8a614fdea02ba122217c4dc94ba56a98
#
_entry.id   8a614fdea02ba122217c4dc94ba56a98
#
_cell.length_a   1.000
_cell.length_b   1.000
_cell.length_c   1.000
_cell.angle_alpha   90.00
_cell.angle_beta   90.00
_cell.angle_gamma   90.00
#
_symmetry.space_group_name_H-M   'P 1'
#
loop_
_entity.id
_entity.type
_entity.pdbx_description
1 polymer ?
#
loop_
_entity_poly.entity_id
_entity_poly.type
_entity_poly.pdbx_seq_one_letter_code
_entity_poly.pdbx_strand_id
1 'polypeptide(L)'
;MVASLVGMIPEGLYLLASVALVVSVKKLARSNVLVHEMNCVETLARVNVLCVDKTGTITRPDMSVSDVVFLKDNVGKLIAGVAGNMDDDNETMKAIKDYYHITDRDNSAERVYSFSSQNKYSGAVLDGRCYIFGAPEYVLLDTYAEYEDIFERYSGHGERILVFGECVGDPCGNIIEEAVNPYAFIILENEIRDTAKETFGYFASQGVD
;
A
#
# COMPACT_ATOMS: atom_id res chain seq x y z
N MET A 1 50.75 36.89 -7.42
CA MET A 1 50.21 35.89 -6.48
C MET A 1 48.93 35.20 -6.97
N VAL A 2 47.86 35.91 -7.40
CA VAL A 2 46.60 35.27 -7.87
C VAL A 2 46.83 34.39 -9.11
N ALA A 3 47.59 34.81 -10.08
CA ALA A 3 47.87 34.04 -11.31
C ALA A 3 48.66 32.73 -11.04
N SER A 4 49.47 32.68 -10.01
CA SER A 4 50.21 31.48 -9.64
C SER A 4 49.28 30.44 -8.93
N LEU A 5 48.27 30.90 -8.19
CA LEU A 5 47.26 30.05 -7.56
C LEU A 5 46.31 29.43 -8.56
N VAL A 6 45.88 30.21 -9.59
CA VAL A 6 45.01 29.71 -10.68
C VAL A 6 45.72 28.61 -11.47
N GLY A 7 47.03 28.76 -11.77
CA GLY A 7 47.80 27.76 -12.50
C GLY A 7 48.05 26.45 -11.74
N MET A 8 47.71 26.38 -10.43
CA MET A 8 47.79 25.15 -9.62
C MET A 8 46.50 24.34 -9.65
N ILE A 9 45.40 24.86 -10.20
CA ILE A 9 44.14 24.13 -10.35
C ILE A 9 44.27 23.23 -11.58
N PRO A 10 44.14 21.90 -11.43
CA PRO A 10 44.21 20.99 -12.59
C PRO A 10 42.93 21.04 -13.42
N GLU A 11 42.79 22.09 -14.24
CA GLU A 11 41.60 22.32 -15.07
C GLU A 11 41.20 21.10 -15.94
N GLY A 12 42.21 20.34 -16.41
CA GLY A 12 41.99 19.12 -17.18
C GLY A 12 41.30 18.01 -16.38
N LEU A 13 41.57 17.89 -15.07
CA LEU A 13 40.88 16.93 -14.22
C LEU A 13 39.42 17.32 -13.98
N TYR A 14 39.17 18.60 -13.76
CA TYR A 14 37.79 19.10 -13.59
C TYR A 14 36.96 18.88 -14.88
N LEU A 15 37.53 19.16 -16.04
CA LEU A 15 36.91 18.93 -17.32
C LEU A 15 36.58 17.43 -17.52
N LEU A 16 37.55 16.55 -17.25
CA LEU A 16 37.39 15.12 -17.36
C LEU A 16 36.26 14.59 -16.43
N ALA A 17 36.27 15.03 -15.16
CA ALA A 17 35.25 14.64 -14.19
C ALA A 17 33.84 15.13 -14.67
N SER A 18 33.72 16.37 -15.12
CA SER A 18 32.47 16.93 -15.63
C SER A 18 31.94 16.16 -16.84
N VAL A 19 32.80 15.81 -17.80
CA VAL A 19 32.42 15.00 -18.96
C VAL A 19 31.97 13.61 -18.55
N ALA A 20 32.66 12.96 -17.61
CA ALA A 20 32.26 11.63 -17.09
C ALA A 20 30.89 11.67 -16.41
N LEU A 21 30.60 12.70 -15.61
CA LEU A 21 29.30 12.91 -14.98
C LEU A 21 28.19 13.10 -16.02
N VAL A 22 28.42 13.95 -17.03
CA VAL A 22 27.45 14.16 -18.12
C VAL A 22 27.14 12.87 -18.87
N VAL A 23 28.15 12.05 -19.18
CA VAL A 23 27.96 10.75 -19.83
C VAL A 23 27.16 9.81 -18.94
N SER A 24 27.43 9.79 -17.66
CA SER A 24 26.70 8.97 -16.67
C SER A 24 25.23 9.38 -16.54
N VAL A 25 24.97 10.70 -16.43
CA VAL A 25 23.60 11.24 -16.42
C VAL A 25 22.83 10.88 -17.71
N LYS A 26 23.49 11.00 -18.89
CA LYS A 26 22.90 10.60 -20.16
C LYS A 26 22.57 9.10 -20.20
N LYS A 27 23.39 8.24 -19.59
CA LYS A 27 23.12 6.80 -19.49
C LYS A 27 21.91 6.54 -18.60
N LEU A 28 21.82 7.21 -17.44
CA LEU A 28 20.68 7.11 -16.51
C LEU A 28 19.38 7.58 -17.18
N ALA A 29 19.41 8.70 -17.91
CA ALA A 29 18.26 9.22 -18.65
C ALA A 29 17.73 8.22 -19.70
N ARG A 30 18.60 7.46 -20.35
CA ARG A 30 18.20 6.38 -21.28
C ARG A 30 17.47 5.22 -20.57
N SER A 31 17.70 5.06 -19.28
CA SER A 31 17.02 4.07 -18.42
C SER A 31 15.80 4.67 -17.68
N ASN A 32 15.25 5.79 -18.18
CA ASN A 32 14.13 6.53 -17.60
C ASN A 32 14.36 7.03 -16.16
N VAL A 33 15.62 7.25 -15.76
CA VAL A 33 15.97 7.85 -14.49
C VAL A 33 16.24 9.33 -14.68
N LEU A 34 15.41 10.18 -14.07
CA LEU A 34 15.57 11.63 -14.10
C LEU A 34 16.58 12.05 -13.02
N VAL A 35 17.66 12.71 -13.46
CA VAL A 35 18.72 13.22 -12.59
C VAL A 35 18.56 14.74 -12.47
N HIS A 36 18.35 15.25 -11.26
CA HIS A 36 18.21 16.68 -11.00
C HIS A 36 19.56 17.39 -10.91
N GLU A 37 20.57 16.72 -10.34
CA GLU A 37 21.90 17.29 -10.15
C GLU A 37 22.96 16.32 -10.65
N MET A 38 23.99 16.82 -11.36
CA MET A 38 25.05 15.97 -11.90
C MET A 38 25.85 15.25 -10.80
N ASN A 39 25.99 15.87 -9.62
CA ASN A 39 26.73 15.31 -8.50
C ASN A 39 26.02 14.11 -7.83
N CYS A 40 24.74 13.87 -8.16
CA CYS A 40 24.01 12.74 -7.58
C CYS A 40 24.67 11.39 -7.91
N VAL A 41 25.35 11.28 -9.06
CA VAL A 41 26.06 10.04 -9.45
C VAL A 41 27.22 9.75 -8.49
N GLU A 42 27.96 10.78 -8.07
CA GLU A 42 29.03 10.64 -7.08
C GLU A 42 28.45 10.33 -5.69
N THR A 43 27.36 10.97 -5.31
CA THR A 43 26.70 10.73 -4.02
C THR A 43 26.17 9.29 -3.95
N LEU A 44 25.52 8.80 -5.01
CA LEU A 44 25.03 7.42 -5.09
C LEU A 44 26.15 6.39 -5.01
N ALA A 45 27.32 6.68 -5.60
CA ALA A 45 28.48 5.80 -5.54
C ALA A 45 29.09 5.65 -4.13
N ARG A 46 28.70 6.52 -3.19
CA ARG A 46 29.18 6.53 -1.79
C ARG A 46 28.13 6.04 -0.79
N VAL A 47 26.95 5.65 -1.26
CA VAL A 47 25.90 5.13 -0.39
C VAL A 47 26.32 3.79 0.16
N ASN A 48 26.21 3.62 1.47
CA ASN A 48 26.49 2.39 2.20
C ASN A 48 25.28 1.83 2.95
N VAL A 49 24.17 2.60 3.01
CA VAL A 49 22.91 2.17 3.61
C VAL A 49 21.77 2.59 2.67
N LEU A 50 20.88 1.66 2.36
CA LEU A 50 19.70 1.89 1.52
C LEU A 50 18.43 1.72 2.35
N CYS A 51 17.76 2.84 2.67
CA CYS A 51 16.45 2.82 3.31
C CYS A 51 15.38 2.93 2.24
N VAL A 52 14.51 1.93 2.15
CA VAL A 52 13.40 1.91 1.17
C VAL A 52 12.06 1.78 1.87
N ASP A 53 11.05 2.45 1.33
CA ASP A 53 9.68 2.21 1.74
C ASP A 53 9.22 0.84 1.21
N LYS A 54 8.38 0.16 1.99
CA LYS A 54 7.82 -1.15 1.63
C LYS A 54 6.81 -1.02 0.48
N THR A 55 5.79 -0.17 0.70
CA THR A 55 4.60 -0.11 -0.15
C THR A 55 4.87 0.61 -1.47
N GLY A 56 4.63 -0.05 -2.59
CA GLY A 56 4.86 0.50 -3.93
C GLY A 56 6.33 0.53 -4.37
N THR A 57 7.29 0.27 -3.45
CA THR A 57 8.73 0.15 -3.75
C THR A 57 9.15 -1.31 -3.81
N ILE A 58 9.16 -2.00 -2.68
CA ILE A 58 9.46 -3.44 -2.58
C ILE A 58 8.28 -4.27 -3.07
N THR A 59 7.06 -3.83 -2.75
CA THR A 59 5.82 -4.46 -3.18
C THR A 59 5.28 -3.80 -4.45
N ARG A 60 4.39 -4.51 -5.14
CA ARG A 60 3.54 -3.92 -6.17
C ARG A 60 2.53 -2.96 -5.51
N PRO A 61 2.05 -1.94 -6.21
CA PRO A 61 0.99 -1.08 -5.68
C PRO A 61 -0.34 -1.82 -5.53
N ASP A 62 -0.56 -2.83 -6.38
CA ASP A 62 -1.77 -3.65 -6.37
C ASP A 62 -1.86 -4.48 -5.09
N MET A 63 -3.07 -4.58 -4.57
CA MET A 63 -3.40 -5.35 -3.39
C MET A 63 -4.20 -6.59 -3.79
N SER A 64 -4.02 -7.69 -3.08
CA SER A 64 -4.80 -8.92 -3.25
C SER A 64 -5.33 -9.44 -1.92
N VAL A 65 -6.43 -10.17 -1.97
CA VAL A 65 -6.94 -10.90 -0.81
C VAL A 65 -6.18 -12.22 -0.70
N SER A 66 -5.43 -12.39 0.39
CA SER A 66 -4.64 -13.61 0.64
C SER A 66 -5.46 -14.68 1.38
N ASP A 67 -6.35 -14.26 2.30
CA ASP A 67 -7.20 -15.16 3.07
C ASP A 67 -8.48 -14.46 3.55
N VAL A 68 -9.52 -15.25 3.91
CA VAL A 68 -10.75 -14.75 4.50
C VAL A 68 -11.13 -15.66 5.67
N VAL A 69 -11.09 -15.13 6.88
CA VAL A 69 -11.51 -15.82 8.10
C VAL A 69 -12.99 -15.56 8.34
N PHE A 70 -13.83 -16.56 8.08
CA PHE A 70 -15.27 -16.44 8.29
C PHE A 70 -15.63 -16.75 9.76
N LEU A 71 -16.39 -15.85 10.38
CA LEU A 71 -16.94 -16.03 11.73
C LEU A 71 -18.40 -16.53 11.69
N LYS A 72 -19.07 -16.40 10.54
CA LYS A 72 -20.45 -16.84 10.29
C LYS A 72 -20.57 -17.55 8.96
N ASP A 73 -21.59 -18.37 8.80
CA ASP A 73 -21.88 -19.08 7.56
C ASP A 73 -22.45 -18.18 6.49
N ASN A 74 -22.21 -18.53 5.22
CA ASN A 74 -22.75 -17.86 4.02
C ASN A 74 -22.38 -16.38 3.85
N VAL A 75 -21.35 -15.89 4.55
CA VAL A 75 -20.93 -14.48 4.52
C VAL A 75 -20.32 -14.09 3.16
N GLY A 76 -19.70 -15.01 2.43
CA GLY A 76 -19.05 -14.70 1.14
C GLY A 76 -20.00 -14.07 0.11
N LYS A 77 -21.25 -14.54 0.04
CA LYS A 77 -22.26 -13.93 -0.84
C LYS A 77 -22.66 -12.52 -0.40
N LEU A 78 -22.69 -12.29 0.91
CA LEU A 78 -23.02 -10.99 1.48
C LEU A 78 -21.88 -9.99 1.22
N ILE A 79 -20.62 -10.42 1.40
CA ILE A 79 -19.44 -9.63 1.04
C ILE A 79 -19.51 -9.22 -0.43
N ALA A 80 -19.78 -10.20 -1.32
CA ALA A 80 -19.90 -9.93 -2.75
C ALA A 80 -21.02 -8.94 -3.07
N GLY A 81 -22.19 -9.09 -2.45
CA GLY A 81 -23.33 -8.18 -2.63
C GLY A 81 -23.00 -6.76 -2.17
N VAL A 82 -22.40 -6.60 -0.99
CA VAL A 82 -22.01 -5.27 -0.49
C VAL A 82 -20.92 -4.65 -1.38
N ALA A 83 -19.86 -5.40 -1.70
CA ALA A 83 -18.76 -4.93 -2.54
C ALA A 83 -19.24 -4.57 -3.96
N GLY A 84 -20.19 -5.32 -4.53
CA GLY A 84 -20.77 -5.04 -5.85
C GLY A 84 -21.51 -3.71 -5.94
N ASN A 85 -21.99 -3.18 -4.81
CA ASN A 85 -22.65 -1.88 -4.75
C ASN A 85 -21.68 -0.70 -4.58
N MET A 86 -20.40 -0.97 -4.30
CA MET A 86 -19.41 0.07 -4.01
C MET A 86 -18.64 0.49 -5.26
N ASP A 87 -18.05 1.68 -5.23
CA ASP A 87 -17.15 2.15 -6.28
C ASP A 87 -15.74 1.58 -6.10
N ASP A 88 -14.96 1.49 -7.21
CA ASP A 88 -13.56 1.03 -7.22
C ASP A 88 -12.62 2.20 -6.93
N ASP A 89 -12.91 2.96 -5.91
CA ASP A 89 -12.20 4.18 -5.55
C ASP A 89 -10.87 3.94 -4.80
N ASN A 90 -10.64 2.67 -4.39
CA ASN A 90 -9.40 2.29 -3.70
C ASN A 90 -8.99 0.83 -3.98
N GLU A 91 -7.68 0.56 -3.84
CA GLU A 91 -7.07 -0.76 -4.11
C GLU A 91 -7.65 -1.88 -3.23
N THR A 92 -8.12 -1.57 -2.03
CA THR A 92 -8.74 -2.54 -1.12
C THR A 92 -10.05 -3.09 -1.69
N MET A 93 -10.94 -2.19 -2.14
CA MET A 93 -12.22 -2.60 -2.71
C MET A 93 -12.04 -3.35 -4.03
N LYS A 94 -11.10 -2.89 -4.85
CA LYS A 94 -10.71 -3.57 -6.09
C LYS A 94 -10.24 -5.00 -5.81
N ALA A 95 -9.33 -5.20 -4.82
CA ALA A 95 -8.87 -6.52 -4.43
C ALA A 95 -10.01 -7.46 -3.99
N ILE A 96 -10.97 -6.94 -3.23
CA ILE A 96 -12.15 -7.70 -2.79
C ILE A 96 -13.02 -8.09 -3.98
N LYS A 97 -13.27 -7.15 -4.90
CA LYS A 97 -14.07 -7.44 -6.12
C LYS A 97 -13.39 -8.47 -7.01
N ASP A 98 -12.08 -8.37 -7.20
CA ASP A 98 -11.30 -9.33 -7.98
C ASP A 98 -11.36 -10.73 -7.34
N TYR A 99 -11.23 -10.83 -6.03
CA TYR A 99 -11.32 -12.09 -5.29
C TYR A 99 -12.69 -12.78 -5.42
N TYR A 100 -13.78 -12.02 -5.38
CA TYR A 100 -15.14 -12.53 -5.52
C TYR A 100 -15.62 -12.54 -6.99
N HIS A 101 -14.78 -12.18 -7.97
CA HIS A 101 -15.09 -12.13 -9.41
C HIS A 101 -16.30 -11.24 -9.74
N ILE A 102 -16.39 -10.09 -9.08
CA ILE A 102 -17.46 -9.12 -9.28
C ILE A 102 -17.09 -8.24 -10.49
N THR A 103 -17.81 -8.40 -11.60
CA THR A 103 -17.57 -7.65 -12.84
C THR A 103 -18.57 -6.52 -13.06
N ASP A 104 -19.77 -6.70 -12.56
CA ASP A 104 -20.86 -5.75 -12.77
C ASP A 104 -21.23 -5.07 -11.44
N ARG A 105 -21.65 -3.81 -11.54
CA ARG A 105 -22.16 -3.07 -10.40
C ARG A 105 -23.56 -3.57 -10.05
N ASP A 106 -23.73 -3.99 -8.81
CA ASP A 106 -25.05 -4.23 -8.24
C ASP A 106 -25.59 -2.89 -7.69
N ASN A 107 -26.78 -2.49 -8.11
CA ASN A 107 -27.43 -1.26 -7.65
C ASN A 107 -28.59 -1.56 -6.68
N SER A 108 -28.52 -2.65 -5.95
CA SER A 108 -29.54 -3.09 -4.99
C SER A 108 -29.46 -2.37 -3.65
N ALA A 109 -28.35 -1.68 -3.35
CA ALA A 109 -28.16 -0.98 -2.08
C ALA A 109 -29.05 0.25 -1.96
N GLU A 110 -29.71 0.39 -0.82
CA GLU A 110 -30.50 1.57 -0.46
C GLU A 110 -29.61 2.80 -0.24
N ARG A 111 -28.40 2.58 0.26
CA ARG A 111 -27.39 3.61 0.52
C ARG A 111 -26.00 3.02 0.46
N VAL A 112 -25.06 3.82 -0.03
CA VAL A 112 -23.61 3.45 -0.10
C VAL A 112 -22.77 4.49 0.63
N TYR A 113 -21.81 4.04 1.40
CA TYR A 113 -20.83 4.86 2.10
C TYR A 113 -19.45 4.62 1.48
N SER A 114 -18.96 5.57 0.70
CA SER A 114 -17.60 5.53 0.16
C SER A 114 -16.57 5.67 1.29
N PHE A 115 -15.38 5.12 1.07
CA PHE A 115 -14.30 5.18 2.07
C PHE A 115 -13.93 6.62 2.42
N SER A 116 -13.79 6.87 3.71
CA SER A 116 -13.29 8.14 4.25
C SER A 116 -12.08 7.89 5.14
N SER A 117 -11.02 8.67 4.93
CA SER A 117 -9.83 8.62 5.80
C SER A 117 -10.12 9.02 7.25
N GLN A 118 -11.19 9.77 7.47
CA GLN A 118 -11.64 10.17 8.80
C GLN A 118 -12.35 9.02 9.53
N ASN A 119 -13.26 8.32 8.83
CA ASN A 119 -14.13 7.30 9.42
C ASN A 119 -13.52 5.89 9.36
N LYS A 120 -12.55 5.68 8.45
CA LYS A 120 -11.81 4.42 8.27
C LYS A 120 -12.68 3.21 7.93
N TYR A 121 -13.86 3.43 7.38
CA TYR A 121 -14.73 2.39 6.84
C TYR A 121 -15.38 2.82 5.52
N SER A 122 -15.92 1.84 4.83
CA SER A 122 -16.82 1.97 3.70
C SER A 122 -17.92 0.90 3.83
N GLY A 123 -19.08 1.06 3.19
CA GLY A 123 -20.15 0.09 3.36
C GLY A 123 -21.40 0.40 2.57
N ALA A 124 -22.42 -0.43 2.76
CA ALA A 124 -23.72 -0.25 2.12
C ALA A 124 -24.86 -0.74 3.00
N VAL A 125 -26.04 -0.17 2.80
CA VAL A 125 -27.29 -0.63 3.40
C VAL A 125 -27.99 -1.53 2.40
N LEU A 126 -28.21 -2.78 2.79
CA LEU A 126 -28.92 -3.80 2.02
C LEU A 126 -30.03 -4.38 2.89
N ASP A 127 -31.25 -4.46 2.37
CA ASP A 127 -32.43 -4.99 3.07
C ASP A 127 -32.63 -4.39 4.48
N GLY A 128 -32.42 -3.07 4.60
CA GLY A 128 -32.54 -2.32 5.85
C GLY A 128 -31.43 -2.58 6.88
N ARG A 129 -30.34 -3.30 6.52
CA ARG A 129 -29.19 -3.56 7.38
C ARG A 129 -27.95 -2.90 6.84
N CYS A 130 -27.15 -2.29 7.73
CA CYS A 130 -25.91 -1.64 7.37
C CYS A 130 -24.73 -2.61 7.52
N TYR A 131 -24.03 -2.84 6.42
CA TYR A 131 -22.81 -3.65 6.39
C TYR A 131 -21.64 -2.79 6.01
N ILE A 132 -20.51 -2.99 6.69
CA ILE A 132 -19.30 -2.21 6.45
C ILE A 132 -18.06 -3.07 6.29
N PHE A 133 -17.09 -2.48 5.58
CA PHE A 133 -15.68 -2.86 5.56
C PHE A 133 -14.90 -1.78 6.31
N GLY A 134 -14.19 -2.13 7.36
CA GLY A 134 -13.46 -1.14 8.15
C GLY A 134 -12.20 -1.68 8.79
N ALA A 135 -11.31 -0.77 9.18
CA ALA A 135 -10.10 -1.14 9.90
C ALA A 135 -10.46 -1.61 11.32
N PRO A 136 -9.89 -2.75 11.80
CA PRO A 136 -10.28 -3.36 13.07
C PRO A 136 -10.32 -2.38 14.24
N GLU A 137 -9.33 -1.51 14.36
CA GLU A 137 -9.17 -0.56 15.47
C GLU A 137 -10.29 0.49 15.53
N TYR A 138 -10.94 0.73 14.38
CA TYR A 138 -11.98 1.76 14.25
C TYR A 138 -13.40 1.22 14.30
N VAL A 139 -13.58 -0.08 14.03
CA VAL A 139 -14.92 -0.66 13.92
C VAL A 139 -15.25 -1.67 15.03
N LEU A 140 -14.23 -2.29 15.64
CA LEU A 140 -14.44 -3.23 16.75
C LEU A 140 -14.40 -2.55 18.11
N LEU A 141 -13.82 -1.37 18.21
CA LEU A 141 -13.76 -0.59 19.45
C LEU A 141 -13.28 -1.45 20.65
N ASP A 142 -14.07 -1.54 21.69
CA ASP A 142 -13.80 -2.31 22.92
C ASP A 142 -13.80 -3.83 22.70
N THR A 143 -14.42 -4.36 21.65
CA THR A 143 -14.39 -5.78 21.29
C THR A 143 -13.13 -6.19 20.52
N TYR A 144 -12.23 -5.26 20.18
CA TYR A 144 -11.00 -5.53 19.44
C TYR A 144 -10.14 -6.62 20.09
N ALA A 145 -10.01 -6.60 21.44
CA ALA A 145 -9.21 -7.55 22.20
C ALA A 145 -9.69 -9.02 22.08
N GLU A 146 -10.97 -9.24 21.74
CA GLU A 146 -11.52 -10.59 21.57
C GLU A 146 -10.94 -11.30 20.35
N TYR A 147 -10.37 -10.57 19.40
CA TYR A 147 -9.85 -11.08 18.13
C TYR A 147 -8.33 -10.90 17.99
N GLU A 148 -7.63 -10.52 19.06
CA GLU A 148 -6.19 -10.22 19.05
C GLU A 148 -5.36 -11.41 18.53
N ASP A 149 -5.70 -12.65 18.91
CA ASP A 149 -5.04 -13.87 18.41
C ASP A 149 -5.08 -14.00 16.88
N ILE A 150 -6.17 -13.54 16.25
CA ILE A 150 -6.30 -13.55 14.79
C ILE A 150 -5.42 -12.45 14.20
N PHE A 151 -5.42 -11.27 14.79
CA PHE A 151 -4.64 -10.12 14.30
C PHE A 151 -3.14 -10.38 14.44
N GLU A 152 -2.68 -10.96 15.55
CA GLU A 152 -1.27 -11.32 15.74
C GLU A 152 -0.80 -12.36 14.72
N ARG A 153 -1.65 -13.31 14.36
CA ARG A 153 -1.30 -14.34 13.35
C ARG A 153 -0.94 -13.75 12.00
N TYR A 154 -1.64 -12.71 11.56
CA TYR A 154 -1.48 -12.11 10.24
C TYR A 154 -0.60 -10.84 10.26
N SER A 155 -0.53 -10.09 11.37
CA SER A 155 0.26 -8.87 11.44
C SER A 155 1.79 -9.09 11.29
N GLY A 156 2.28 -10.29 11.63
CA GLY A 156 3.71 -10.64 11.57
C GLY A 156 4.33 -10.59 10.18
N HIS A 157 3.54 -10.66 9.10
CA HIS A 157 4.00 -10.64 7.72
C HIS A 157 3.70 -9.31 7.01
N GLY A 158 3.11 -8.35 7.73
CA GLY A 158 2.77 -7.02 7.20
C GLY A 158 1.53 -7.02 6.31
N GLU A 159 0.66 -7.98 6.50
CA GLU A 159 -0.68 -8.05 5.92
C GLU A 159 -1.57 -6.96 6.54
N ARG A 160 -2.59 -6.57 5.80
CA ARG A 160 -3.63 -5.65 6.27
C ARG A 160 -4.89 -6.44 6.54
N ILE A 161 -5.48 -6.27 7.71
CA ILE A 161 -6.73 -6.90 8.06
C ILE A 161 -7.87 -5.90 7.90
N LEU A 162 -8.97 -6.35 7.30
CA LEU A 162 -10.19 -5.59 7.14
C LEU A 162 -11.33 -6.38 7.77
N VAL A 163 -12.10 -5.73 8.62
CA VAL A 163 -13.31 -6.31 9.22
C VAL A 163 -14.47 -6.12 8.26
N PHE A 164 -15.21 -7.18 7.99
CA PHE A 164 -16.54 -7.11 7.40
C PHE A 164 -17.58 -7.48 8.44
N GLY A 165 -18.59 -6.64 8.65
CA GLY A 165 -19.61 -6.88 9.66
C GLY A 165 -20.83 -5.99 9.54
N GLU A 166 -21.82 -6.23 10.40
CA GLU A 166 -23.08 -5.49 10.51
C GLU A 166 -22.98 -4.42 11.59
N CYS A 167 -23.35 -3.20 11.25
CA CYS A 167 -23.45 -2.10 12.22
C CYS A 167 -24.69 -2.24 13.10
N VAL A 168 -24.60 -1.76 14.32
CA VAL A 168 -25.76 -1.49 15.18
C VAL A 168 -26.39 -0.19 14.69
N GLY A 169 -27.45 -0.29 13.94
CA GLY A 169 -28.09 0.87 13.28
C GLY A 169 -27.35 1.31 12.01
N ASP A 170 -27.70 2.51 11.54
CA ASP A 170 -27.07 3.13 10.36
C ASP A 170 -26.21 4.30 10.83
N PRO A 171 -24.86 4.25 10.68
CA PRO A 171 -23.97 5.32 11.09
C PRO A 171 -24.12 6.59 10.25
N CYS A 172 -24.90 6.55 9.16
CA CYS A 172 -25.14 7.71 8.28
C CYS A 172 -23.86 8.42 7.80
N GLY A 173 -22.76 7.67 7.65
CA GLY A 173 -21.45 8.19 7.24
C GLY A 173 -20.65 8.85 8.37
N ASN A 174 -21.09 8.76 9.63
CA ASN A 174 -20.38 9.25 10.80
C ASN A 174 -19.40 8.21 11.37
N ILE A 175 -18.66 8.61 12.41
CA ILE A 175 -17.77 7.69 13.15
C ILE A 175 -18.65 6.61 13.81
N ILE A 176 -18.14 5.37 13.82
CA ILE A 176 -18.76 4.23 14.48
C ILE A 176 -18.66 4.45 16.00
N GLU A 177 -19.80 4.51 16.68
CA GLU A 177 -19.87 4.71 18.13
C GLU A 177 -20.10 3.41 18.90
N GLU A 178 -20.68 2.39 18.25
CA GLU A 178 -20.90 1.06 18.81
C GLU A 178 -20.14 0.01 17.97
N ALA A 179 -19.54 -0.96 18.65
CA ALA A 179 -18.76 -2.02 18.00
C ALA A 179 -19.60 -2.75 16.94
N VAL A 180 -19.01 -2.94 15.77
CA VAL A 180 -19.60 -3.71 14.67
C VAL A 180 -19.64 -5.19 15.06
N ASN A 181 -20.74 -5.87 14.73
CA ASN A 181 -20.80 -7.32 14.85
C ASN A 181 -20.05 -7.96 13.67
N PRO A 182 -18.83 -8.51 13.89
CA PRO A 182 -18.00 -8.98 12.79
C PRO A 182 -18.54 -10.29 12.21
N TYR A 183 -18.48 -10.40 10.88
CA TYR A 183 -18.90 -11.56 10.12
C TYR A 183 -17.71 -12.28 9.48
N ALA A 184 -16.69 -11.54 9.09
CA ALA A 184 -15.45 -12.05 8.54
C ALA A 184 -14.30 -11.06 8.72
N PHE A 185 -13.08 -11.58 8.73
CA PHE A 185 -11.85 -10.82 8.56
C PHE A 185 -11.27 -11.12 7.19
N ILE A 186 -11.04 -10.07 6.41
CA ILE A 186 -10.44 -10.15 5.07
C ILE A 186 -8.98 -9.77 5.22
N ILE A 187 -8.10 -10.68 4.83
CA ILE A 187 -6.66 -10.50 4.92
C ILE A 187 -6.16 -10.05 3.55
N LEU A 188 -5.49 -8.93 3.52
CA LEU A 188 -5.01 -8.28 2.31
C LEU A 188 -3.49 -8.16 2.35
N GLU A 189 -2.86 -8.45 1.23
CA GLU A 189 -1.41 -8.32 1.06
C GLU A 189 -1.06 -7.57 -0.21
N ASN A 190 0.13 -6.96 -0.20
CA ASN A 190 0.75 -6.43 -1.41
C ASN A 190 1.83 -7.41 -1.87
N GLU A 191 1.70 -7.89 -3.10
CA GLU A 191 2.66 -8.82 -3.68
C GLU A 191 4.06 -8.20 -3.75
N ILE A 192 5.07 -8.92 -3.27
CA ILE A 192 6.47 -8.51 -3.39
C ILE A 192 6.88 -8.60 -4.86
N ARG A 193 7.57 -7.59 -5.37
CA ARG A 193 8.09 -7.57 -6.74
C ARG A 193 9.08 -8.72 -6.97
N ASP A 194 8.94 -9.43 -8.07
CA ASP A 194 9.84 -10.52 -8.46
C ASP A 194 11.31 -10.09 -8.48
N THR A 195 11.56 -8.83 -8.87
CA THR A 195 12.90 -8.23 -8.95
C THR A 195 13.47 -7.79 -7.61
N ALA A 196 12.68 -7.75 -6.54
CA ALA A 196 13.12 -7.22 -5.24
C ALA A 196 14.33 -8.00 -4.70
N LYS A 197 14.25 -9.32 -4.70
CA LYS A 197 15.34 -10.19 -4.19
C LYS A 197 16.64 -9.99 -4.95
N GLU A 198 16.58 -9.88 -6.28
CA GLU A 198 17.75 -9.66 -7.14
C GLU A 198 18.34 -8.26 -6.88
N THR A 199 17.46 -7.24 -6.78
CA THR A 199 17.86 -5.86 -6.52
C THR A 199 18.60 -5.73 -5.18
N PHE A 200 18.05 -6.28 -4.09
CA PHE A 200 18.69 -6.27 -2.78
C PHE A 200 19.97 -7.09 -2.76
N GLY A 201 20.00 -8.24 -3.45
CA GLY A 201 21.21 -9.04 -3.60
C GLY A 201 22.33 -8.26 -4.32
N TYR A 202 21.99 -7.46 -5.32
CA TYR A 202 22.93 -6.57 -5.99
C TYR A 202 23.50 -5.53 -5.02
N PHE A 203 22.67 -4.80 -4.27
CA PHE A 203 23.14 -3.80 -3.31
C PHE A 203 24.03 -4.42 -2.22
N ALA A 204 23.63 -5.55 -1.65
CA ALA A 204 24.44 -6.28 -0.68
C ALA A 204 25.80 -6.69 -1.27
N SER A 205 25.87 -7.09 -2.56
CA SER A 205 27.14 -7.40 -3.22
C SER A 205 28.07 -6.19 -3.41
N GLN A 206 27.51 -4.98 -3.39
CA GLN A 206 28.26 -3.72 -3.43
C GLN A 206 28.63 -3.19 -2.04
N GLY A 207 28.32 -3.93 -0.96
CA GLY A 207 28.58 -3.51 0.42
C GLY A 207 27.63 -2.42 0.91
N VAL A 208 26.41 -2.39 0.37
CA VAL A 208 25.32 -1.50 0.82
C VAL A 208 24.36 -2.32 1.69
N ASP A 209 24.14 -1.86 2.92
CA ASP A 209 23.24 -2.47 3.92
C ASP A 209 21.79 -1.94 3.79
#